data_cca11dd6932eb965c702249a6e8802ae
#
_entry.id   cca11dd6932eb965c702249a6e8802ae
#
_cell.length_a   1.000
_cell.length_b   1.000
_cell.length_c   1.000
_cell.angle_alpha   90.00
_cell.angle_beta   90.00
_cell.angle_gamma   90.00
#
_symmetry.space_group_name_H-M   'P 1'
#
loop_
_entity.id
_entity.type
_entity.pdbx_description
1 polymer ?
#
loop_
_entity_poly.entity_id
_entity_poly.type
_entity_poly.pdbx_seq_one_letter_code
_entity_poly.pdbx_strand_id
1 'polypeptide(L)'
;MNKGSIKIGLFEIFTLTLLFELGTALVVNLGMESGKDAWLSILIGDCIGLFVFAGYAFLYRRYPKLPLTGYTRKLLGKYIGAVVSVLYIILFMNLAGRDLRDGSTMLVMATMHRTPLFIISVLMILSCAYVLHKGVEVLARTSLIFGVIVLFIGLFCTIFLFLSGSINSNHLLPVLDNGIQPVLSSVLHQNFMFPFGEMISFTMLMPYLSNSKKGPRVIGATMFLSGLLLSFTMALNISVLGADIANRSPLPLMPTISKISISDFIQRVDILVVMVLIIGVFFKMAVFFAAALVGISELFKVPYRKMVYPVSLIVLFISMLDARSFTEHLQEGGKLLYTVYPFFMLLFPAILILLSFIKGHRSPPRSG
;
A
#
# COMPACT_ATOMS: atom_id res chain seq x y z
N MET A 1 3.98 -4.40 26.22
CA MET A 1 2.65 -4.85 25.77
C MET A 1 2.36 -6.15 26.48
N ASN A 2 1.22 -6.27 27.17
CA ASN A 2 0.78 -7.55 27.71
C ASN A 2 0.60 -8.52 26.53
N LYS A 3 1.35 -9.63 26.54
CA LYS A 3 1.43 -10.64 25.46
C LYS A 3 0.11 -11.43 25.24
N GLY A 4 -1.01 -10.99 25.79
CA GLY A 4 -2.21 -11.82 25.92
C GLY A 4 -3.35 -11.62 24.95
N SER A 5 -3.39 -10.60 24.09
CA SER A 5 -4.66 -10.36 23.39
C SER A 5 -4.68 -9.70 22.01
N ILE A 6 -3.56 -9.29 21.43
CA ILE A 6 -3.64 -8.69 20.07
C ILE A 6 -3.67 -9.83 19.05
N LYS A 7 -4.83 -10.06 18.44
CA LYS A 7 -5.00 -11.09 17.40
C LYS A 7 -5.78 -10.49 16.24
N ILE A 8 -5.14 -10.42 15.09
CA ILE A 8 -5.76 -10.04 13.82
C ILE A 8 -6.36 -11.31 13.20
N GLY A 9 -7.66 -11.32 12.96
CA GLY A 9 -8.38 -12.42 12.30
C GLY A 9 -8.10 -12.52 10.80
N LEU A 10 -8.59 -13.58 10.17
CA LEU A 10 -8.35 -13.81 8.73
C LEU A 10 -9.14 -12.83 7.84
N PHE A 11 -10.35 -12.47 8.23
CA PHE A 11 -11.15 -11.47 7.51
C PHE A 11 -10.58 -10.06 7.70
N GLU A 12 -10.10 -9.74 8.91
CA GLU A 12 -9.48 -8.46 9.21
C GLU A 12 -8.20 -8.25 8.41
N ILE A 13 -7.34 -9.27 8.31
CA ILE A 13 -6.12 -9.16 7.50
C ILE A 13 -6.42 -9.12 6.01
N PHE A 14 -7.46 -9.82 5.53
CA PHE A 14 -7.94 -9.73 4.16
C PHE A 14 -8.33 -8.30 3.81
N THR A 15 -9.23 -7.68 4.57
CA THR A 15 -9.70 -6.31 4.28
C THR A 15 -8.61 -5.26 4.49
N LEU A 16 -7.73 -5.44 5.47
CA LEU A 16 -6.60 -4.54 5.70
C LEU A 16 -5.61 -4.60 4.53
N THR A 17 -5.31 -5.81 4.02
CA THR A 17 -4.46 -5.99 2.84
C THR A 17 -5.10 -5.38 1.60
N LEU A 18 -6.40 -5.63 1.39
CA LEU A 18 -7.14 -5.08 0.25
C LEU A 18 -7.10 -3.56 0.25
N LEU A 19 -7.43 -2.92 1.38
CA LEU A 19 -7.43 -1.45 1.49
C LEU A 19 -6.02 -0.86 1.36
N PHE A 20 -5.00 -1.57 1.81
CA PHE A 20 -3.61 -1.16 1.66
C PHE A 20 -3.17 -1.19 0.19
N GLU A 21 -3.42 -2.28 -0.51
CA GLU A 21 -3.03 -2.46 -1.92
C GLU A 21 -3.80 -1.52 -2.85
N LEU A 22 -5.11 -1.40 -2.64
CA LEU A 22 -5.93 -0.46 -3.40
C LEU A 22 -5.54 0.99 -3.10
N GLY A 23 -5.38 1.35 -1.85
CA GLY A 23 -4.86 2.60 -1.32
C GLY A 23 -4.86 3.77 -2.28
N THR A 24 -3.70 4.37 -2.48
CA THR A 24 -3.46 5.42 -3.50
C THR A 24 -3.43 4.84 -4.92
N ALA A 25 -3.06 3.56 -5.08
CA ALA A 25 -2.87 2.91 -6.38
C ALA A 25 -4.16 2.84 -7.23
N LEU A 26 -5.34 2.79 -6.58
CA LEU A 26 -6.62 2.73 -7.28
C LEU A 26 -6.96 4.03 -8.03
N VAL A 27 -6.51 5.17 -7.54
CA VAL A 27 -6.90 6.48 -8.07
C VAL A 27 -5.85 7.12 -8.96
N VAL A 28 -4.56 6.76 -8.80
CA VAL A 28 -3.45 7.30 -9.60
C VAL A 28 -3.31 6.59 -10.96
N ASN A 29 -2.54 7.19 -11.86
CA ASN A 29 -2.27 6.68 -13.20
C ASN A 29 -1.21 5.57 -13.21
N LEU A 30 -1.47 4.48 -12.50
CA LEU A 30 -0.56 3.35 -12.36
C LEU A 30 -0.27 2.67 -13.71
N GLY A 31 1.01 2.40 -14.00
CA GLY A 31 1.41 1.65 -15.19
C GLY A 31 1.33 2.39 -16.53
N MET A 32 0.98 3.69 -16.52
CA MET A 32 0.72 4.46 -17.75
C MET A 32 1.93 4.68 -18.66
N GLU A 33 3.16 4.35 -18.23
CA GLU A 33 4.33 4.28 -19.11
C GLU A 33 4.14 3.24 -20.25
N SER A 34 3.30 2.22 -20.03
CA SER A 34 2.92 1.25 -21.05
C SER A 34 1.71 1.65 -21.90
N GLY A 35 1.21 2.90 -21.75
CA GLY A 35 0.08 3.42 -22.53
C GLY A 35 -1.18 2.60 -22.35
N LYS A 36 -1.80 2.14 -23.46
CA LYS A 36 -3.04 1.34 -23.42
C LYS A 36 -2.88 -0.04 -22.80
N ASP A 37 -1.64 -0.54 -22.65
CA ASP A 37 -1.31 -1.83 -22.03
C ASP A 37 -1.01 -1.70 -20.53
N ALA A 38 -1.34 -0.57 -19.89
CA ALA A 38 -1.10 -0.34 -18.45
C ALA A 38 -1.76 -1.41 -17.57
N TRP A 39 -2.95 -1.88 -17.93
CA TRP A 39 -3.65 -2.97 -17.24
C TRP A 39 -2.84 -4.28 -17.24
N LEU A 40 -2.14 -4.58 -18.31
CA LEU A 40 -1.29 -5.77 -18.44
C LEU A 40 -0.01 -5.62 -17.59
N SER A 41 0.59 -4.42 -17.57
CA SER A 41 1.77 -4.15 -16.75
C SER A 41 1.46 -4.28 -15.25
N ILE A 42 0.26 -3.91 -14.81
CA ILE A 42 -0.19 -4.10 -13.43
C ILE A 42 -0.29 -5.59 -13.08
N LEU A 43 -0.88 -6.42 -13.95
CA LEU A 43 -0.98 -7.87 -13.72
C LEU A 43 0.39 -8.54 -13.61
N ILE A 44 1.31 -8.18 -14.50
CA ILE A 44 2.67 -8.72 -14.46
C ILE A 44 3.38 -8.25 -13.18
N GLY A 45 3.21 -6.99 -12.81
CA GLY A 45 3.74 -6.42 -11.56
C GLY A 45 3.23 -7.16 -10.33
N ASP A 46 1.93 -7.48 -10.27
CA ASP A 46 1.33 -8.28 -9.20
C ASP A 46 1.93 -9.69 -9.13
N CYS A 47 2.07 -10.38 -10.26
CA CYS A 47 2.70 -11.71 -10.29
C CYS A 47 4.13 -11.68 -9.72
N ILE A 48 4.93 -10.68 -10.07
CA ILE A 48 6.28 -10.50 -9.51
C ILE A 48 6.19 -10.15 -8.02
N GLY A 49 5.29 -9.24 -7.63
CA GLY A 49 5.04 -8.88 -6.24
C GLY A 49 4.66 -10.08 -5.38
N LEU A 50 3.81 -10.97 -5.89
CA LEU A 50 3.44 -12.22 -5.22
C LEU A 50 4.65 -13.15 -5.02
N PHE A 51 5.54 -13.23 -6.00
CA PHE A 51 6.77 -13.99 -5.86
C PHE A 51 7.67 -13.41 -4.76
N VAL A 52 7.83 -12.08 -4.72
CA VAL A 52 8.57 -11.38 -3.67
C VAL A 52 7.92 -11.61 -2.30
N PHE A 53 6.60 -11.49 -2.21
CA PHE A 53 5.84 -11.75 -0.99
C PHE A 53 5.98 -13.20 -0.50
N ALA A 54 6.09 -14.17 -1.40
CA ALA A 54 6.37 -15.55 -1.02
C ALA A 54 7.69 -15.67 -0.22
N GLY A 55 8.70 -14.87 -0.56
CA GLY A 55 9.94 -14.74 0.22
C GLY A 55 9.71 -14.17 1.62
N TYR A 56 8.87 -13.14 1.75
CA TYR A 56 8.49 -12.57 3.06
C TYR A 56 7.72 -13.59 3.90
N ALA A 57 6.78 -14.30 3.29
CA ALA A 57 6.01 -15.36 3.94
C ALA A 57 6.90 -16.53 4.39
N PHE A 58 7.94 -16.86 3.62
CA PHE A 58 8.93 -17.86 4.00
C PHE A 58 9.70 -17.44 5.26
N LEU A 59 10.20 -16.20 5.32
CA LEU A 59 10.90 -15.68 6.51
C LEU A 59 9.97 -15.68 7.73
N TYR A 60 8.74 -15.23 7.57
CA TYR A 60 7.75 -15.25 8.63
C TYR A 60 7.46 -16.66 9.14
N ARG A 61 7.27 -17.64 8.27
CA ARG A 61 7.03 -19.04 8.68
C ARG A 61 8.19 -19.61 9.49
N ARG A 62 9.40 -19.16 9.21
CA ARG A 62 10.61 -19.57 9.95
C ARG A 62 10.76 -18.85 11.30
N TYR A 63 10.23 -17.62 11.40
CA TYR A 63 10.30 -16.76 12.59
C TYR A 63 8.94 -16.15 12.97
N PRO A 64 7.88 -16.95 13.22
CA PRO A 64 6.50 -16.46 13.27
C PRO A 64 6.18 -15.55 14.46
N LYS A 65 7.06 -15.51 15.48
CA LYS A 65 6.88 -14.67 16.67
C LYS A 65 7.66 -13.35 16.61
N LEU A 66 8.44 -13.14 15.56
CA LEU A 66 9.32 -11.99 15.41
C LEU A 66 8.86 -11.13 14.24
N PRO A 67 8.77 -9.80 14.40
CA PRO A 67 8.62 -8.88 13.29
C PRO A 67 9.92 -8.82 12.48
N LEU A 68 9.87 -8.15 11.31
CA LEU A 68 11.03 -7.97 10.43
C LEU A 68 12.29 -7.52 11.20
N THR A 69 12.18 -6.49 12.05
CA THR A 69 13.27 -5.98 12.87
C THR A 69 13.82 -7.04 13.83
N GLY A 70 12.98 -7.90 14.37
CA GLY A 70 13.37 -8.96 15.30
C GLY A 70 14.17 -10.07 14.62
N TYR A 71 13.68 -10.63 13.49
CA TYR A 71 14.43 -11.67 12.79
C TYR A 71 15.65 -11.13 12.02
N THR A 72 15.63 -9.86 11.61
CA THR A 72 16.81 -9.19 11.06
C THR A 72 17.97 -9.18 12.05
N ARG A 73 17.71 -8.81 13.32
CA ARG A 73 18.74 -8.87 14.38
C ARG A 73 19.16 -10.29 14.71
N LYS A 74 18.27 -11.26 14.64
CA LYS A 74 18.59 -12.66 14.85
C LYS A 74 19.53 -13.21 13.77
N LEU A 75 19.35 -12.78 12.52
CA LEU A 75 20.11 -13.25 11.36
C LEU A 75 21.41 -12.47 11.13
N LEU A 76 21.40 -11.15 11.22
CA LEU A 76 22.58 -10.29 10.99
C LEU A 76 23.41 -10.04 12.25
N GLY A 77 22.89 -10.44 13.43
CA GLY A 77 23.52 -10.16 14.72
C GLY A 77 23.05 -8.84 15.35
N LYS A 78 23.52 -8.60 16.58
CA LYS A 78 23.03 -7.48 17.42
C LYS A 78 23.28 -6.11 16.79
N TYR A 79 24.48 -5.84 16.30
CA TYR A 79 24.87 -4.51 15.81
C TYR A 79 24.39 -4.24 14.39
N ILE A 80 24.79 -5.06 13.42
CA ILE A 80 24.38 -4.90 12.01
C ILE A 80 22.85 -4.99 11.88
N GLY A 81 22.25 -5.99 12.56
CA GLY A 81 20.81 -6.14 12.55
C GLY A 81 20.06 -4.97 13.19
N ALA A 82 20.62 -4.30 14.21
CA ALA A 82 20.03 -3.10 14.77
C ALA A 82 20.07 -1.92 13.78
N VAL A 83 21.19 -1.69 13.09
CA VAL A 83 21.32 -0.66 12.08
C VAL A 83 20.30 -0.87 10.95
N VAL A 84 20.24 -2.09 10.38
CA VAL A 84 19.26 -2.41 9.33
C VAL A 84 17.83 -2.25 9.83
N SER A 85 17.54 -2.60 11.10
CA SER A 85 16.22 -2.40 11.70
C SER A 85 15.84 -0.91 11.82
N VAL A 86 16.80 -0.05 12.19
CA VAL A 86 16.59 1.42 12.22
C VAL A 86 16.30 1.95 10.82
N LEU A 87 17.03 1.49 9.81
CA LEU A 87 16.80 1.88 8.42
C LEU A 87 15.39 1.49 7.94
N TYR A 88 14.89 0.29 8.30
CA TYR A 88 13.50 -0.09 8.01
C TYR A 88 12.47 0.78 8.75
N ILE A 89 12.73 1.16 9.99
CA ILE A 89 11.85 2.06 10.75
C ILE A 89 11.78 3.43 10.04
N ILE A 90 12.92 3.97 9.61
CA ILE A 90 12.99 5.24 8.87
C ILE A 90 12.24 5.11 7.54
N LEU A 91 12.41 4.00 6.80
CA LEU A 91 11.68 3.75 5.57
C LEU A 91 10.17 3.77 5.81
N PHE A 92 9.66 3.06 6.82
CA PHE A 92 8.24 3.02 7.10
C PHE A 92 7.69 4.38 7.54
N MET A 93 8.44 5.19 8.29
CA MET A 93 8.05 6.56 8.61
C MET A 93 8.03 7.44 7.36
N ASN A 94 9.00 7.27 6.46
CA ASN A 94 9.05 8.00 5.19
C ASN A 94 7.84 7.63 4.30
N LEU A 95 7.55 6.34 4.12
CA LEU A 95 6.40 5.87 3.36
C LEU A 95 5.08 6.40 3.94
N ALA A 96 4.92 6.38 5.27
CA ALA A 96 3.74 6.96 5.92
C ALA A 96 3.64 8.49 5.68
N GLY A 97 4.77 9.21 5.71
CA GLY A 97 4.82 10.64 5.42
C GLY A 97 4.48 10.97 3.98
N ARG A 98 4.97 10.16 3.03
CA ARG A 98 4.65 10.30 1.60
C ARG A 98 3.18 10.04 1.33
N ASP A 99 2.60 8.95 1.86
CA ASP A 99 1.16 8.69 1.73
C ASP A 99 0.31 9.82 2.35
N LEU A 100 0.74 10.39 3.49
CA LEU A 100 0.08 11.55 4.08
C LEU A 100 0.12 12.76 3.15
N ARG A 101 1.26 13.00 2.48
CA ARG A 101 1.42 14.08 1.49
C ARG A 101 0.54 13.84 0.28
N ASP A 102 0.57 12.63 -0.28
CA ASP A 102 -0.25 12.22 -1.41
C ASP A 102 -1.73 12.46 -1.11
N GLY A 103 -2.24 11.88 -0.02
CA GLY A 103 -3.65 12.00 0.34
C GLY A 103 -4.08 13.43 0.59
N SER A 104 -3.27 14.21 1.31
CA SER A 104 -3.58 15.62 1.57
C SER A 104 -3.59 16.45 0.28
N THR A 105 -2.63 16.24 -0.62
CA THR A 105 -2.56 16.96 -1.89
C THR A 105 -3.70 16.56 -2.83
N MET A 106 -3.99 15.27 -2.92
CA MET A 106 -5.11 14.77 -3.74
C MET A 106 -6.46 15.28 -3.26
N LEU A 107 -6.67 15.43 -1.94
CA LEU A 107 -7.87 16.03 -1.38
C LEU A 107 -7.98 17.53 -1.70
N VAL A 108 -6.88 18.27 -1.62
CA VAL A 108 -6.84 19.67 -2.07
C VAL A 108 -7.22 19.78 -3.54
N MET A 109 -6.64 18.93 -4.40
CA MET A 109 -6.90 18.93 -5.85
C MET A 109 -8.31 18.47 -6.20
N ALA A 110 -8.88 17.55 -5.44
CA ALA A 110 -10.19 16.97 -5.76
C ALA A 110 -11.37 17.83 -5.27
N THR A 111 -11.29 18.36 -4.04
CA THR A 111 -12.47 18.98 -3.40
C THR A 111 -12.15 20.17 -2.50
N MET A 112 -10.99 20.18 -1.84
CA MET A 112 -10.68 21.14 -0.78
C MET A 112 -9.73 22.26 -1.24
N HIS A 113 -9.96 22.83 -2.41
CA HIS A 113 -9.05 23.81 -3.06
C HIS A 113 -8.70 25.05 -2.21
N ARG A 114 -9.53 25.41 -1.22
CA ARG A 114 -9.32 26.57 -0.34
C ARG A 114 -8.74 26.22 1.02
N THR A 115 -8.58 24.93 1.34
CA THR A 115 -8.07 24.48 2.65
C THR A 115 -6.54 24.33 2.58
N PRO A 116 -5.79 24.95 3.49
CA PRO A 116 -4.35 24.75 3.54
C PRO A 116 -3.98 23.28 3.71
N LEU A 117 -3.02 22.80 2.92
CA LEU A 117 -2.56 21.42 2.93
C LEU A 117 -2.19 20.94 4.34
N PHE A 118 -1.52 21.80 5.13
CA PHE A 118 -1.11 21.50 6.50
C PHE A 118 -2.29 21.11 7.40
N ILE A 119 -3.44 21.80 7.27
CA ILE A 119 -4.63 21.52 8.10
C ILE A 119 -5.16 20.11 7.77
N ILE A 120 -5.24 19.76 6.47
CA ILE A 120 -5.68 18.43 6.04
C ILE A 120 -4.73 17.36 6.55
N SER A 121 -3.43 17.56 6.41
CA SER A 121 -2.40 16.62 6.89
C SER A 121 -2.46 16.42 8.40
N VAL A 122 -2.68 17.50 9.18
CA VAL A 122 -2.84 17.40 10.65
C VAL A 122 -4.08 16.58 11.00
N LEU A 123 -5.23 16.83 10.37
CA LEU A 123 -6.46 16.07 10.64
C LEU A 123 -6.31 14.59 10.29
N MET A 124 -5.68 14.28 9.15
CA MET A 124 -5.45 12.91 8.72
C MET A 124 -4.50 12.16 9.66
N ILE A 125 -3.36 12.76 10.03
CA ILE A 125 -2.39 12.09 10.90
C ILE A 125 -2.92 11.94 12.33
N LEU A 126 -3.68 12.91 12.86
CA LEU A 126 -4.32 12.80 14.16
C LEU A 126 -5.38 11.69 14.20
N SER A 127 -6.18 11.55 13.14
CA SER A 127 -7.15 10.47 13.00
C SER A 127 -6.44 9.10 13.02
N CYS A 128 -5.35 8.99 12.26
CA CYS A 128 -4.52 7.78 12.22
C CYS A 128 -3.86 7.50 13.59
N ALA A 129 -3.27 8.51 14.21
CA ALA A 129 -2.67 8.40 15.53
C ALA A 129 -3.68 7.94 16.59
N TYR A 130 -4.91 8.46 16.54
CA TYR A 130 -5.97 8.03 17.45
C TYR A 130 -6.28 6.53 17.32
N VAL A 131 -6.45 6.03 16.09
CA VAL A 131 -6.73 4.61 15.84
C VAL A 131 -5.55 3.75 16.28
N LEU A 132 -4.32 4.12 15.93
CA LEU A 132 -3.12 3.39 16.31
C LEU A 132 -2.84 3.44 17.81
N HIS A 133 -3.23 4.52 18.51
CA HIS A 133 -3.14 4.57 19.97
C HIS A 133 -4.05 3.52 20.65
N LYS A 134 -5.18 3.20 20.04
CA LYS A 134 -6.04 2.08 20.49
C LYS A 134 -5.40 0.72 20.18
N GLY A 135 -4.59 0.63 19.15
CA GLY A 135 -3.80 -0.55 18.78
C GLY A 135 -4.03 -1.05 17.37
N VAL A 136 -3.09 -1.85 16.87
CA VAL A 136 -3.13 -2.44 15.52
C VAL A 136 -4.38 -3.31 15.30
N GLU A 137 -4.89 -3.95 16.34
CA GLU A 137 -6.15 -4.73 16.29
C GLU A 137 -7.35 -3.86 15.93
N VAL A 138 -7.41 -2.64 16.48
CA VAL A 138 -8.50 -1.70 16.16
C VAL A 138 -8.40 -1.27 14.70
N LEU A 139 -7.19 -0.97 14.20
CA LEU A 139 -6.99 -0.70 12.78
C LEU A 139 -7.52 -1.83 11.89
N ALA A 140 -7.15 -3.08 12.21
CA ALA A 140 -7.57 -4.24 11.46
C ALA A 140 -9.09 -4.49 11.52
N ARG A 141 -9.72 -4.30 12.68
CA ARG A 141 -11.19 -4.40 12.80
C ARG A 141 -11.92 -3.29 12.06
N THR A 142 -11.39 -2.08 12.10
CA THR A 142 -11.96 -0.94 11.37
C THR A 142 -11.91 -1.18 9.85
N SER A 143 -10.87 -1.86 9.35
CA SER A 143 -10.76 -2.19 7.93
C SER A 143 -11.90 -3.08 7.40
N LEU A 144 -12.56 -3.89 8.25
CA LEU A 144 -13.74 -4.68 7.84
C LEU A 144 -14.87 -3.78 7.33
N ILE A 145 -15.18 -2.73 8.10
CA ILE A 145 -16.27 -1.81 7.76
C ILE A 145 -15.93 -1.05 6.48
N PHE A 146 -14.75 -0.45 6.43
CA PHE A 146 -14.32 0.36 5.29
C PHE A 146 -14.03 -0.48 4.04
N GLY A 147 -13.60 -1.73 4.20
CA GLY A 147 -13.43 -2.66 3.09
C GLY A 147 -14.75 -2.97 2.39
N VAL A 148 -15.83 -3.20 3.16
CA VAL A 148 -17.18 -3.39 2.60
C VAL A 148 -17.65 -2.12 1.89
N ILE A 149 -17.44 -0.95 2.47
CA ILE A 149 -17.82 0.34 1.86
C ILE A 149 -17.10 0.54 0.53
N VAL A 150 -15.77 0.34 0.48
CA VAL A 150 -14.98 0.53 -0.74
C VAL A 150 -15.40 -0.46 -1.83
N LEU A 151 -15.60 -1.74 -1.49
CA LEU A 151 -16.09 -2.74 -2.45
C LEU A 151 -17.49 -2.40 -2.97
N PHE A 152 -18.39 -1.94 -2.11
CA PHE A 152 -19.72 -1.51 -2.51
C PHE A 152 -19.68 -0.30 -3.46
N ILE A 153 -18.89 0.73 -3.12
CA ILE A 153 -18.69 1.90 -3.99
C ILE A 153 -18.10 1.48 -5.34
N GLY A 154 -17.06 0.63 -5.34
CA GLY A 154 -16.43 0.13 -6.57
C GLY A 154 -17.42 -0.62 -7.46
N LEU A 155 -18.21 -1.52 -6.88
CA LEU A 155 -19.25 -2.26 -7.60
C LEU A 155 -20.33 -1.32 -8.15
N PHE A 156 -20.81 -0.38 -7.33
CA PHE A 156 -21.80 0.63 -7.73
C PHE A 156 -21.28 1.46 -8.91
N CYS A 157 -20.10 2.07 -8.79
CA CYS A 157 -19.50 2.86 -9.86
C CYS A 157 -19.31 2.05 -11.15
N THR A 158 -18.85 0.79 -11.03
CA THR A 158 -18.66 -0.10 -12.18
C THR A 158 -19.97 -0.40 -12.89
N ILE A 159 -21.04 -0.79 -12.17
CA ILE A 159 -22.35 -1.06 -12.77
C ILE A 159 -22.88 0.18 -13.51
N PHE A 160 -22.86 1.35 -12.87
CA PHE A 160 -23.35 2.57 -13.47
C PHE A 160 -22.49 3.03 -14.66
N LEU A 161 -21.19 2.76 -14.65
CA LEU A 161 -20.32 3.05 -15.79
C LEU A 161 -20.68 2.17 -17.01
N PHE A 162 -20.97 0.89 -16.79
CA PHE A 162 -21.48 0.02 -17.86
C PHE A 162 -22.84 0.48 -18.41
N LEU A 163 -23.75 0.91 -17.54
CA LEU A 163 -25.07 1.40 -17.94
C LEU A 163 -25.01 2.74 -18.67
N SER A 164 -24.00 3.57 -18.42
CA SER A 164 -23.84 4.88 -19.09
C SER A 164 -23.46 4.79 -20.57
N GLY A 165 -23.05 3.61 -21.04
CA GLY A 165 -22.58 3.42 -22.42
C GLY A 165 -21.29 4.16 -22.78
N SER A 166 -20.56 4.70 -21.77
CA SER A 166 -19.33 5.48 -21.98
C SER A 166 -18.11 4.63 -22.28
N ILE A 167 -18.21 3.30 -22.20
CA ILE A 167 -17.11 2.36 -22.40
C ILE A 167 -16.89 2.10 -23.88
N ASN A 168 -15.68 2.38 -24.37
CA ASN A 168 -15.24 2.06 -25.71
C ASN A 168 -14.05 1.10 -25.69
N SER A 169 -14.30 -0.17 -25.88
CA SER A 169 -13.28 -1.21 -25.86
C SER A 169 -12.19 -1.05 -26.96
N ASN A 170 -12.46 -0.29 -28.03
CA ASN A 170 -11.47 -0.02 -29.06
C ASN A 170 -10.27 0.80 -28.55
N HIS A 171 -10.42 1.53 -27.44
CA HIS A 171 -9.30 2.25 -26.79
C HIS A 171 -8.24 1.32 -26.22
N LEU A 172 -8.56 0.04 -25.98
CA LEU A 172 -7.62 -0.99 -25.49
C LEU A 172 -6.92 -1.73 -26.64
N LEU A 173 -7.34 -1.54 -27.89
CA LEU A 173 -6.86 -2.26 -29.04
C LEU A 173 -5.92 -1.40 -29.92
N PRO A 174 -4.99 -2.04 -30.65
CA PRO A 174 -4.52 -3.40 -30.46
C PRO A 174 -3.68 -3.55 -29.20
N VAL A 175 -3.74 -4.73 -28.56
CA VAL A 175 -2.90 -5.06 -27.40
C VAL A 175 -1.45 -5.23 -27.84
N LEU A 176 -0.49 -4.73 -27.06
CA LEU A 176 0.96 -4.77 -27.34
C LEU A 176 1.36 -4.10 -28.67
N ASP A 177 0.67 -3.03 -29.05
CA ASP A 177 0.93 -2.27 -30.28
C ASP A 177 2.39 -1.78 -30.39
N ASN A 178 2.95 -1.34 -29.27
CA ASN A 178 4.34 -0.89 -29.15
C ASN A 178 5.29 -2.02 -28.70
N GLY A 179 4.85 -3.28 -28.78
CA GLY A 179 5.58 -4.44 -28.30
C GLY A 179 5.55 -4.59 -26.78
N ILE A 180 6.25 -5.61 -26.27
CA ILE A 180 6.27 -5.95 -24.84
C ILE A 180 7.20 -5.03 -24.02
N GLN A 181 8.13 -4.33 -24.65
CA GLN A 181 9.18 -3.57 -23.96
C GLN A 181 8.66 -2.44 -23.08
N PRO A 182 7.69 -1.59 -23.49
CA PRO A 182 7.09 -0.58 -22.59
C PRO A 182 6.42 -1.20 -21.38
N VAL A 183 5.77 -2.35 -21.54
CA VAL A 183 5.12 -3.09 -20.44
C VAL A 183 6.16 -3.56 -19.43
N LEU A 184 7.24 -4.20 -19.88
CA LEU A 184 8.32 -4.65 -18.99
C LEU A 184 9.03 -3.48 -18.31
N SER A 185 9.25 -2.37 -19.02
CA SER A 185 9.81 -1.14 -18.47
C SER A 185 8.95 -0.61 -17.32
N SER A 186 7.64 -0.46 -17.54
CA SER A 186 6.68 -0.02 -16.53
C SER A 186 6.64 -0.95 -15.32
N VAL A 187 6.70 -2.26 -15.54
CA VAL A 187 6.77 -3.25 -14.46
C VAL A 187 8.03 -3.05 -13.61
N LEU A 188 9.20 -2.96 -14.24
CA LEU A 188 10.48 -2.88 -13.52
C LEU A 188 10.70 -1.53 -12.84
N HIS A 189 10.20 -0.44 -13.42
CA HIS A 189 10.37 0.89 -12.86
C HIS A 189 9.35 1.23 -11.78
N GLN A 190 8.12 0.70 -11.85
CA GLN A 190 7.04 1.11 -10.96
C GLN A 190 6.26 -0.07 -10.39
N ASN A 191 5.57 -0.87 -11.24
CA ASN A 191 4.40 -1.63 -10.83
C ASN A 191 4.68 -2.75 -9.84
N PHE A 192 5.85 -3.40 -9.87
CA PHE A 192 6.13 -4.47 -8.90
C PHE A 192 6.59 -3.92 -7.53
N MET A 193 7.14 -2.69 -7.47
CA MET A 193 7.50 -2.05 -6.21
C MET A 193 6.31 -1.36 -5.56
N PHE A 194 5.50 -0.65 -6.35
CA PHE A 194 4.30 0.06 -5.90
C PHE A 194 3.07 -0.48 -6.64
N PRO A 195 2.04 -0.99 -5.94
CA PRO A 195 1.95 -1.12 -4.48
C PRO A 195 2.53 -2.45 -3.92
N PHE A 196 2.79 -3.46 -4.75
CA PHE A 196 3.00 -4.85 -4.35
C PHE A 196 4.26 -5.10 -3.52
N GLY A 197 5.37 -4.43 -3.82
CA GLY A 197 6.61 -4.54 -3.04
C GLY A 197 6.50 -3.97 -1.63
N GLU A 198 5.62 -3.01 -1.42
CA GLU A 198 5.35 -2.36 -0.14
C GLU A 198 4.74 -3.31 0.91
N MET A 199 4.30 -4.49 0.47
CA MET A 199 3.83 -5.57 1.35
C MET A 199 4.88 -6.06 2.35
N ILE A 200 6.13 -5.63 2.24
CA ILE A 200 7.13 -5.84 3.28
C ILE A 200 6.69 -5.29 4.64
N SER A 201 5.88 -4.22 4.66
CA SER A 201 5.30 -3.63 5.87
C SER A 201 4.46 -4.63 6.67
N PHE A 202 3.78 -5.55 6.00
CA PHE A 202 2.98 -6.60 6.64
C PHE A 202 3.82 -7.60 7.43
N THR A 203 5.12 -7.74 7.14
CA THR A 203 6.03 -8.56 7.96
C THR A 203 6.14 -8.06 9.40
N MET A 204 5.86 -6.77 9.64
CA MET A 204 5.78 -6.18 10.98
C MET A 204 4.46 -6.53 11.69
N LEU A 205 3.39 -6.79 10.95
CA LEU A 205 2.05 -7.08 11.47
C LEU A 205 1.75 -8.57 11.57
N MET A 206 2.36 -9.41 10.72
CA MET A 206 2.16 -10.87 10.70
C MET A 206 2.32 -11.56 12.06
N PRO A 207 3.22 -11.16 12.98
CA PRO A 207 3.32 -11.77 14.32
C PRO A 207 2.05 -11.64 15.17
N TYR A 208 1.13 -10.75 14.81
CA TYR A 208 -0.15 -10.53 15.50
C TYR A 208 -1.31 -11.33 14.88
N LEU A 209 -1.06 -12.14 13.85
CA LEU A 209 -2.09 -12.98 13.22
C LEU A 209 -2.59 -14.05 14.19
N SER A 210 -3.92 -14.21 14.25
CA SER A 210 -4.57 -15.27 15.03
C SER A 210 -4.25 -16.67 14.48
N ASN A 211 -4.06 -16.78 13.16
CA ASN A 211 -3.71 -18.00 12.47
C ASN A 211 -2.46 -17.81 11.62
N SER A 212 -1.31 -18.17 12.18
CA SER A 212 0.00 -18.00 11.53
C SER A 212 0.20 -18.86 10.27
N LYS A 213 -0.56 -19.96 10.12
CA LYS A 213 -0.46 -20.84 8.95
C LYS A 213 -1.29 -20.35 7.78
N LYS A 214 -2.52 -19.87 8.05
CA LYS A 214 -3.46 -19.41 7.01
C LYS A 214 -3.25 -17.94 6.65
N GLY A 215 -2.83 -17.09 7.60
CA GLY A 215 -2.69 -15.65 7.40
C GLY A 215 -1.85 -15.26 6.17
N PRO A 216 -0.62 -15.78 5.99
CA PRO A 216 0.17 -15.46 4.81
C PRO A 216 -0.47 -15.89 3.48
N ARG A 217 -1.25 -16.97 3.47
CA ARG A 217 -2.00 -17.40 2.27
C ARG A 217 -3.15 -16.44 1.96
N VAL A 218 -3.84 -15.97 2.99
CA VAL A 218 -4.90 -14.96 2.84
C VAL A 218 -4.33 -13.67 2.29
N ILE A 219 -3.20 -13.18 2.83
CA ILE A 219 -2.53 -11.98 2.33
C ILE A 219 -2.17 -12.16 0.85
N GLY A 220 -1.51 -13.26 0.46
CA GLY A 220 -1.16 -13.50 -0.94
C GLY A 220 -2.37 -13.61 -1.87
N ALA A 221 -3.45 -14.28 -1.45
CA ALA A 221 -4.68 -14.34 -2.22
C ALA A 221 -5.34 -12.95 -2.38
N THR A 222 -5.25 -12.12 -1.33
CA THR A 222 -5.76 -10.75 -1.37
C THR A 222 -4.92 -9.86 -2.28
N MET A 223 -3.59 -9.99 -2.28
CA MET A 223 -2.71 -9.30 -3.23
C MET A 223 -3.14 -9.60 -4.66
N PHE A 224 -3.27 -10.89 -5.01
CA PHE A 224 -3.73 -11.29 -6.35
C PHE A 224 -5.08 -10.68 -6.72
N LEU A 225 -6.04 -10.70 -5.80
CA LEU A 225 -7.34 -10.06 -6.01
C LEU A 225 -7.20 -8.54 -6.20
N SER A 226 -6.34 -7.89 -5.41
CA SER A 226 -6.08 -6.44 -5.54
C SER A 226 -5.45 -6.10 -6.88
N GLY A 227 -4.48 -6.90 -7.36
CA GLY A 227 -3.87 -6.75 -8.67
C GLY A 227 -4.89 -6.86 -9.81
N LEU A 228 -5.82 -7.84 -9.72
CA LEU A 228 -6.93 -7.95 -10.67
C LEU A 228 -7.85 -6.72 -10.63
N LEU A 229 -8.20 -6.22 -9.46
CA LEU A 229 -9.05 -5.03 -9.32
C LEU A 229 -8.36 -3.77 -9.85
N LEU A 230 -7.08 -3.58 -9.56
CA LEU A 230 -6.30 -2.44 -10.08
C LEU A 230 -6.16 -2.50 -11.59
N SER A 231 -5.84 -3.66 -12.15
CA SER A 231 -5.76 -3.88 -13.59
C SER A 231 -7.09 -3.62 -14.27
N PHE A 232 -8.19 -4.16 -13.74
CA PHE A 232 -9.53 -3.93 -14.25
C PHE A 232 -9.91 -2.44 -14.21
N THR A 233 -9.63 -1.74 -13.10
CA THR A 233 -9.91 -0.31 -12.98
C THR A 233 -9.11 0.50 -13.99
N MET A 234 -7.84 0.15 -14.23
CA MET A 234 -7.03 0.84 -15.22
C MET A 234 -7.54 0.57 -16.64
N ALA A 235 -7.93 -0.66 -16.95
CA ALA A 235 -8.58 -0.99 -18.23
C ALA A 235 -9.88 -0.18 -18.44
N LEU A 236 -10.70 -0.01 -17.39
CA LEU A 236 -11.88 0.85 -17.43
C LEU A 236 -11.52 2.32 -17.67
N ASN A 237 -10.51 2.85 -16.97
CA ASN A 237 -10.06 4.23 -17.18
C ASN A 237 -9.63 4.47 -18.64
N ILE A 238 -8.85 3.55 -19.21
CA ILE A 238 -8.41 3.64 -20.61
C ILE A 238 -9.58 3.47 -21.57
N SER A 239 -10.50 2.54 -21.33
CA SER A 239 -11.64 2.32 -22.20
C SER A 239 -12.61 3.50 -22.28
N VAL A 240 -12.71 4.28 -21.19
CA VAL A 240 -13.58 5.45 -21.10
C VAL A 240 -12.91 6.72 -21.60
N LEU A 241 -11.66 6.95 -21.20
CA LEU A 241 -10.95 8.21 -21.46
C LEU A 241 -10.04 8.14 -22.70
N GLY A 242 -9.60 6.95 -23.09
CA GLY A 242 -8.46 6.76 -23.96
C GLY A 242 -7.12 6.91 -23.21
N ALA A 243 -6.05 6.29 -23.74
CA ALA A 243 -4.74 6.26 -23.08
C ALA A 243 -4.13 7.65 -22.89
N ASP A 244 -4.29 8.57 -23.84
CA ASP A 244 -3.70 9.91 -23.78
C ASP A 244 -4.28 10.75 -22.64
N ILE A 245 -5.61 10.74 -22.46
CA ILE A 245 -6.27 11.50 -21.40
C ILE A 245 -5.99 10.83 -20.05
N ALA A 246 -6.05 9.50 -19.97
CA ALA A 246 -5.73 8.75 -18.77
C ALA A 246 -4.30 9.03 -18.29
N ASN A 247 -3.33 9.10 -19.21
CA ASN A 247 -1.93 9.40 -18.88
C ASN A 247 -1.71 10.84 -18.38
N ARG A 248 -2.41 11.81 -18.94
CA ARG A 248 -2.32 13.22 -18.53
C ARG A 248 -3.05 13.53 -17.23
N SER A 249 -3.98 12.68 -16.82
CA SER A 249 -4.71 12.84 -15.57
C SER A 249 -3.94 12.26 -14.39
N PRO A 250 -3.59 13.04 -13.36
CA PRO A 250 -2.96 12.49 -12.16
C PRO A 250 -3.90 11.55 -11.39
N LEU A 251 -5.21 11.71 -11.53
CA LEU A 251 -6.26 10.92 -10.89
C LEU A 251 -7.29 10.44 -11.93
N PRO A 252 -6.93 9.49 -12.84
CA PRO A 252 -7.78 9.14 -13.99
C PRO A 252 -9.14 8.55 -13.59
N LEU A 253 -9.26 7.96 -12.41
CA LEU A 253 -10.53 7.44 -11.92
C LEU A 253 -11.58 8.55 -11.73
N MET A 254 -11.19 9.77 -11.36
CA MET A 254 -12.14 10.88 -11.19
C MET A 254 -12.86 11.26 -12.50
N PRO A 255 -12.16 11.64 -13.58
CA PRO A 255 -12.82 11.95 -14.85
C PRO A 255 -13.52 10.72 -15.47
N THR A 256 -13.05 9.49 -15.20
CA THR A 256 -13.74 8.27 -15.64
C THR A 256 -15.14 8.19 -15.00
N ILE A 257 -15.21 8.31 -13.69
CA ILE A 257 -16.47 8.21 -12.94
C ILE A 257 -17.37 9.42 -13.22
N SER A 258 -16.82 10.61 -13.50
CA SER A 258 -17.58 11.78 -13.90
C SER A 258 -18.31 11.62 -15.25
N LYS A 259 -17.95 10.61 -16.06
CA LYS A 259 -18.71 10.25 -17.28
C LYS A 259 -20.03 9.53 -16.99
N ILE A 260 -20.23 9.07 -15.76
CA ILE A 260 -21.52 8.50 -15.36
C ILE A 260 -22.53 9.65 -15.31
N SER A 261 -23.32 9.77 -16.37
CA SER A 261 -24.43 10.71 -16.47
C SER A 261 -25.68 9.90 -16.79
N ILE A 262 -26.52 9.68 -15.79
CA ILE A 262 -27.81 9.01 -15.97
C ILE A 262 -28.88 10.04 -15.70
N SER A 263 -29.45 10.59 -16.77
CA SER A 263 -30.54 11.56 -16.73
C SER A 263 -30.40 12.54 -15.57
N ASP A 264 -30.20 13.75 -15.71
CA ASP A 264 -30.09 14.89 -14.73
C ASP A 264 -30.14 14.57 -13.20
N PHE A 265 -30.44 13.34 -12.84
CA PHE A 265 -30.67 12.87 -11.47
C PHE A 265 -29.37 12.51 -10.70
N ILE A 266 -28.30 12.06 -11.38
CA ILE A 266 -27.02 11.67 -10.73
C ILE A 266 -25.88 12.48 -11.35
N GLN A 267 -25.60 13.65 -10.77
CA GLN A 267 -24.63 14.61 -11.32
C GLN A 267 -23.26 14.62 -10.63
N ARG A 268 -23.09 14.01 -9.44
CA ARG A 268 -21.84 14.11 -8.65
C ARG A 268 -21.38 12.78 -8.05
N VAL A 269 -21.23 11.79 -8.92
CA VAL A 269 -20.70 10.47 -8.51
C VAL A 269 -19.21 10.53 -8.20
N ASP A 270 -18.51 11.55 -8.69
CA ASP A 270 -17.09 11.83 -8.42
C ASP A 270 -16.75 11.92 -6.93
N ILE A 271 -17.70 12.34 -6.09
CA ILE A 271 -17.52 12.39 -4.63
C ILE A 271 -17.25 11.00 -4.02
N LEU A 272 -17.76 9.93 -4.65
CA LEU A 272 -17.50 8.56 -4.21
C LEU A 272 -16.03 8.16 -4.41
N VAL A 273 -15.40 8.69 -5.47
CA VAL A 273 -13.95 8.49 -5.70
C VAL A 273 -13.14 9.17 -4.60
N VAL A 274 -13.56 10.36 -4.17
CA VAL A 274 -12.92 11.08 -3.05
C VAL A 274 -13.05 10.30 -1.75
N MET A 275 -14.22 9.69 -1.49
CA MET A 275 -14.40 8.83 -0.32
C MET A 275 -13.46 7.62 -0.34
N VAL A 276 -13.36 6.94 -1.49
CA VAL A 276 -12.44 5.80 -1.68
C VAL A 276 -10.99 6.24 -1.49
N LEU A 277 -10.62 7.40 -2.03
CA LEU A 277 -9.29 7.99 -1.86
C LEU A 277 -8.94 8.21 -0.38
N ILE A 278 -9.83 8.87 0.38
CA ILE A 278 -9.61 9.15 1.80
C ILE A 278 -9.43 7.84 2.58
N ILE A 279 -10.31 6.87 2.35
CA ILE A 279 -10.25 5.56 3.01
C ILE A 279 -8.95 4.84 2.65
N GLY A 280 -8.62 4.77 1.36
CA GLY A 280 -7.43 4.07 0.88
C GLY A 280 -6.14 4.66 1.44
N VAL A 281 -5.95 5.98 1.34
CA VAL A 281 -4.80 6.68 1.92
C VAL A 281 -4.70 6.46 3.42
N PHE A 282 -5.83 6.55 4.14
CA PHE A 282 -5.84 6.34 5.58
C PHE A 282 -5.30 4.97 5.96
N PHE A 283 -5.79 3.88 5.35
CA PHE A 283 -5.34 2.54 5.69
C PHE A 283 -3.91 2.27 5.24
N LYS A 284 -3.48 2.79 4.09
CA LYS A 284 -2.13 2.62 3.59
C LYS A 284 -1.12 3.32 4.50
N MET A 285 -1.32 4.60 4.78
CA MET A 285 -0.53 5.37 5.74
C MET A 285 -0.51 4.71 7.12
N ALA A 286 -1.68 4.24 7.62
CA ALA A 286 -1.79 3.64 8.94
C ALA A 286 -1.00 2.33 9.07
N VAL A 287 -0.93 1.51 8.02
CA VAL A 287 -0.13 0.28 8.01
C VAL A 287 1.36 0.60 8.09
N PHE A 288 1.87 1.55 7.29
CA PHE A 288 3.26 1.98 7.38
C PHE A 288 3.60 2.59 8.74
N PHE A 289 2.74 3.44 9.24
CA PHE A 289 2.92 4.04 10.56
C PHE A 289 2.90 2.97 11.67
N ALA A 290 1.98 2.00 11.61
CA ALA A 290 1.97 0.86 12.53
C ALA A 290 3.25 0.03 12.44
N ALA A 291 3.76 -0.23 11.23
CA ALA A 291 5.01 -0.94 11.02
C ALA A 291 6.20 -0.22 11.68
N ALA A 292 6.29 1.11 11.52
CA ALA A 292 7.31 1.92 12.19
C ALA A 292 7.21 1.82 13.71
N LEU A 293 5.99 1.97 14.27
CA LEU A 293 5.75 1.90 15.71
C LEU A 293 6.08 0.53 16.31
N VAL A 294 5.73 -0.55 15.61
CA VAL A 294 6.09 -1.93 16.01
C VAL A 294 7.60 -2.09 16.02
N GLY A 295 8.29 -1.57 15.00
CA GLY A 295 9.75 -1.59 14.92
C GLY A 295 10.42 -0.84 16.07
N ILE A 296 9.97 0.39 16.35
CA ILE A 296 10.47 1.19 17.48
C ILE A 296 10.24 0.47 18.80
N SER A 297 9.02 -0.02 19.03
CA SER A 297 8.68 -0.72 20.27
C SER A 297 9.50 -1.98 20.48
N GLU A 298 9.77 -2.74 19.41
CA GLU A 298 10.55 -3.97 19.44
C GLU A 298 12.04 -3.70 19.68
N LEU A 299 12.61 -2.72 18.96
CA LEU A 299 14.03 -2.40 18.98
C LEU A 299 14.45 -1.71 20.27
N PHE A 300 13.72 -0.66 20.68
CA PHE A 300 14.05 0.19 21.83
C PHE A 300 13.37 -0.24 23.14
N LYS A 301 12.51 -1.28 23.10
CA LYS A 301 11.76 -1.78 24.27
C LYS A 301 10.85 -0.71 24.90
N VAL A 302 10.39 0.26 24.13
CA VAL A 302 9.49 1.32 24.58
C VAL A 302 8.03 0.89 24.35
N PRO A 303 7.10 1.19 25.26
CA PRO A 303 5.68 0.89 25.04
C PRO A 303 5.14 1.53 23.78
N TYR A 304 4.54 0.72 22.88
CA TYR A 304 3.98 1.12 21.61
C TYR A 304 3.13 2.42 21.70
N ARG A 305 2.19 2.47 22.65
CA ARG A 305 1.27 3.61 22.80
C ARG A 305 1.96 4.94 23.13
N LYS A 306 3.09 4.92 23.85
CA LYS A 306 3.85 6.13 24.18
C LYS A 306 4.51 6.75 22.94
N MET A 307 4.79 5.94 21.91
CA MET A 307 5.48 6.39 20.70
C MET A 307 4.54 6.92 19.63
N VAL A 308 3.23 6.70 19.75
CA VAL A 308 2.27 7.08 18.69
C VAL A 308 2.35 8.59 18.39
N TYR A 309 2.15 9.44 19.39
CA TYR A 309 2.12 10.90 19.16
C TYR A 309 3.49 11.49 18.79
N PRO A 310 4.62 11.14 19.44
CA PRO A 310 5.92 11.61 18.98
C PRO A 310 6.24 11.22 17.53
N VAL A 311 5.95 9.96 17.14
CA VAL A 311 6.21 9.50 15.77
C VAL A 311 5.21 10.14 14.78
N SER A 312 3.95 10.42 15.18
CA SER A 312 3.02 11.15 14.30
C SER A 312 3.51 12.54 13.95
N LEU A 313 4.15 13.24 14.87
CA LEU A 313 4.79 14.54 14.61
C LEU A 313 5.94 14.39 13.59
N ILE A 314 6.76 13.35 13.73
CA ILE A 314 7.87 13.08 12.77
C ILE A 314 7.28 12.80 11.38
N VAL A 315 6.25 11.96 11.28
CA VAL A 315 5.58 11.64 10.01
C VAL A 315 4.97 12.90 9.39
N LEU A 316 4.34 13.78 10.19
CA LEU A 316 3.82 15.06 9.72
C LEU A 316 4.94 15.95 9.17
N PHE A 317 6.06 16.07 9.88
CA PHE A 317 7.22 16.83 9.40
C PHE A 317 7.78 16.26 8.10
N ILE A 318 7.94 14.94 8.00
CA ILE A 318 8.37 14.28 6.77
C ILE A 318 7.44 14.67 5.62
N SER A 319 6.11 14.58 5.81
CA SER A 319 5.14 14.91 4.77
C SER A 319 5.20 16.38 4.31
N MET A 320 5.59 17.30 5.19
CA MET A 320 5.72 18.72 4.84
C MET A 320 7.04 19.05 4.17
N LEU A 321 8.12 18.32 4.49
CA LEU A 321 9.45 18.56 3.97
C LEU A 321 9.75 17.80 2.67
N ASP A 322 8.94 16.78 2.34
CA ASP A 322 9.17 15.84 1.24
C ASP A 322 9.32 16.53 -0.13
N ALA A 323 8.51 17.53 -0.44
CA ALA A 323 8.59 18.27 -1.71
C ALA A 323 7.93 19.65 -1.64
N ARG A 324 8.38 20.57 -2.50
CA ARG A 324 7.81 21.92 -2.62
C ARG A 324 6.54 21.94 -3.48
N SER A 325 6.42 21.01 -4.44
CA SER A 325 5.29 20.88 -5.33
C SER A 325 4.86 19.41 -5.48
N PHE A 326 3.64 19.18 -5.97
CA PHE A 326 3.15 17.82 -6.23
C PHE A 326 3.93 17.13 -7.36
N THR A 327 4.35 17.88 -8.39
CA THR A 327 5.18 17.35 -9.48
C THR A 327 6.53 16.89 -8.96
N GLU A 328 7.20 17.70 -8.12
CA GLU A 328 8.46 17.34 -7.48
C GLU A 328 8.31 16.09 -6.61
N HIS A 329 7.22 16.01 -5.82
CA HIS A 329 6.88 14.85 -4.98
C HIS A 329 6.76 13.56 -5.80
N LEU A 330 6.06 13.60 -6.95
CA LEU A 330 5.93 12.45 -7.84
C LEU A 330 7.27 12.04 -8.46
N GLN A 331 8.09 13.03 -8.89
CA GLN A 331 9.40 12.75 -9.46
C GLN A 331 10.36 12.13 -8.43
N GLU A 332 10.40 12.67 -7.22
CA GLU A 332 11.20 12.09 -6.13
C GLU A 332 10.69 10.69 -5.75
N GLY A 333 9.36 10.49 -5.70
CA GLY A 333 8.76 9.17 -5.52
C GLY A 333 9.21 8.18 -6.59
N GLY A 334 9.13 8.57 -7.85
CA GLY A 334 9.61 7.76 -8.97
C GLY A 334 11.08 7.36 -8.78
N LYS A 335 11.97 8.31 -8.43
CA LYS A 335 13.38 7.98 -8.18
C LYS A 335 13.57 6.97 -7.04
N LEU A 336 12.82 7.11 -5.94
CA LEU A 336 12.92 6.18 -4.81
C LEU A 336 12.52 4.75 -5.19
N LEU A 337 11.56 4.59 -6.11
CA LEU A 337 11.10 3.27 -6.57
C LEU A 337 12.22 2.43 -7.20
N TYR A 338 13.15 3.04 -7.92
CA TYR A 338 14.26 2.30 -8.56
C TYR A 338 15.63 2.48 -7.87
N THR A 339 15.78 3.45 -6.93
CA THR A 339 17.05 3.64 -6.23
C THR A 339 17.07 3.03 -4.83
N VAL A 340 16.07 3.34 -4.00
CA VAL A 340 16.06 2.98 -2.57
C VAL A 340 15.22 1.74 -2.28
N TYR A 341 14.02 1.65 -2.83
CA TYR A 341 13.08 0.58 -2.50
C TYR A 341 13.59 -0.83 -2.86
N PRO A 342 14.31 -1.05 -3.98
CA PRO A 342 14.86 -2.38 -4.28
C PRO A 342 15.81 -2.91 -3.20
N PHE A 343 16.56 -2.04 -2.52
CA PHE A 343 17.42 -2.48 -1.41
C PHE A 343 16.60 -3.05 -0.25
N PHE A 344 15.52 -2.39 0.12
CA PHE A 344 14.70 -2.78 1.26
C PHE A 344 13.69 -3.88 0.92
N MET A 345 13.12 -3.84 -0.27
CA MET A 345 12.04 -4.75 -0.66
C MET A 345 12.56 -6.04 -1.33
N LEU A 346 13.77 -6.03 -1.91
CA LEU A 346 14.35 -7.22 -2.56
C LEU A 346 15.68 -7.64 -1.93
N LEU A 347 16.68 -6.76 -1.93
CA LEU A 347 18.06 -7.15 -1.59
C LEU A 347 18.19 -7.61 -0.13
N PHE A 348 17.74 -6.78 0.83
CA PHE A 348 17.83 -7.18 2.24
C PHE A 348 16.99 -8.42 2.56
N PRO A 349 15.73 -8.57 2.13
CA PRO A 349 14.99 -9.82 2.31
C PRO A 349 15.68 -11.04 1.68
N ALA A 350 16.27 -10.92 0.48
CA ALA A 350 17.02 -11.98 -0.17
C ALA A 350 18.24 -12.40 0.67
N ILE A 351 19.01 -11.43 1.19
CA ILE A 351 20.13 -11.71 2.11
C ILE A 351 19.61 -12.43 3.37
N LEU A 352 18.49 -11.99 3.96
CA LEU A 352 17.92 -12.64 5.14
C LEU A 352 17.46 -14.06 4.85
N ILE A 353 16.90 -14.32 3.67
CA ILE A 353 16.55 -15.68 3.22
C ILE A 353 17.79 -16.55 3.12
N LEU A 354 18.84 -16.09 2.44
CA LEU A 354 20.11 -16.82 2.31
C LEU A 354 20.72 -17.11 3.69
N LEU A 355 20.83 -16.13 4.57
CA LEU A 355 21.33 -16.31 5.93
C LEU A 355 20.47 -17.26 6.76
N SER A 356 19.17 -17.29 6.51
CA SER A 356 18.27 -18.22 7.19
C SER A 356 18.56 -19.68 6.84
N PHE A 357 19.00 -19.98 5.62
CA PHE A 357 19.45 -21.33 5.21
C PHE A 357 20.79 -21.69 5.86
N ILE A 358 21.77 -20.76 5.84
CA ILE A 358 23.14 -21.00 6.36
C ILE A 358 23.14 -21.22 7.87
N LYS A 359 22.39 -20.38 8.62
CA LYS A 359 22.39 -20.46 10.10
C LYS A 359 21.60 -21.63 10.67
N GLY A 360 20.98 -22.46 9.83
CA GLY A 360 20.27 -23.66 10.20
C GLY A 360 19.13 -23.45 11.18
N HIS A 361 18.26 -24.42 11.25
CA HIS A 361 17.15 -24.47 12.23
C HIS A 361 17.76 -24.90 13.59
N ARG A 362 18.40 -23.98 14.32
CA ARG A 362 18.59 -24.21 15.77
C ARG A 362 17.22 -24.07 16.41
N SER A 363 16.46 -25.15 16.41
CA SER A 363 15.29 -25.31 17.27
C SER A 363 15.75 -25.03 18.70
N PRO A 364 14.98 -24.29 19.53
CA PRO A 364 15.24 -24.26 20.95
C PRO A 364 15.17 -25.71 21.46
N PRO A 365 16.05 -26.13 22.40
CA PRO A 365 15.97 -27.45 22.99
C PRO A 365 14.55 -27.64 23.52
N ARG A 366 13.93 -28.77 23.18
CA ARG A 366 12.70 -29.23 23.82
C ARG A 366 13.01 -29.31 25.30
N SER A 367 12.45 -28.39 26.09
CA SER A 367 12.38 -28.56 27.54
C SER A 367 11.56 -29.83 27.77
N GLY A 368 12.24 -30.88 28.22
CA GLY A 368 11.63 -32.10 28.73
C GLY A 368 10.78 -31.81 29.97
#